data_025235d637fdcb859f8909fc4f37a189
#
_entry.id   025235d637fdcb859f8909fc4f37a189
#
_cell.length_a   1.000
_cell.length_b   1.000
_cell.length_c   1.000
_cell.angle_alpha   90.00
_cell.angle_beta   90.00
_cell.angle_gamma   90.00
#
_symmetry.space_group_name_H-M   'P 1'
#
loop_
_entity.id
_entity.type
_entity.pdbx_description
1 polymer ?
#
loop_
_entity_poly.entity_id
_entity_poly.type
_entity_poly.pdbx_seq_one_letter_code
_entity_poly.pdbx_strand_id
1 'polypeptide(L)'
;MCIRDRDSYYNYRPGKGQSYPKQTVSKTKQDLPDKCAKRANKLEGLKEKDLIGIPWLFAFAMRADGWNLRQDIIWHKPNPMPESVKDRCTKSHEYIFLFSKNKKYFYDNEAIKEPAKDWGTRDRTNGKYHNEGTGLQPHSGLTKSYPTKNKRSVWSVTNKPYRQAHFATYPPDLIEPCIKAGSEVGDIVLDPFMGSGTTAAVAKSLGRYYIGCELHEDYGNLIEERVKSYHPVNEVSQEPCINILDII
;
A
#
# COMPACT_ATOMS: atom_id res chain seq x y z
N MET A 1 -7.17 -3.06 8.85
CA MET A 1 -6.03 -3.82 8.30
C MET A 1 -5.85 -3.43 6.86
N CYS A 2 -4.65 -3.09 6.48
CA CYS A 2 -4.29 -2.67 5.13
C CYS A 2 -3.22 -3.64 4.62
N ILE A 3 -3.41 -4.20 3.45
CA ILE A 3 -2.51 -5.20 2.88
C ILE A 3 -2.12 -4.76 1.49
N ARG A 4 -0.82 -4.75 1.26
CA ARG A 4 -0.21 -4.48 -0.03
C ARG A 4 0.45 -5.74 -0.54
N ASP A 5 0.17 -6.09 -1.78
CA ASP A 5 0.85 -7.19 -2.44
C ASP A 5 1.08 -6.91 -3.93
N ARG A 6 2.13 -7.50 -4.46
CA ARG A 6 2.48 -7.47 -5.87
C ARG A 6 1.89 -8.67 -6.58
N ASP A 7 1.20 -8.42 -7.65
CA ASP A 7 0.78 -9.45 -8.56
C ASP A 7 1.88 -9.80 -9.57
N SER A 8 1.88 -11.03 -10.04
CA SER A 8 2.83 -11.51 -11.03
C SER A 8 2.15 -12.30 -12.15
N TYR A 9 2.89 -12.48 -13.25
CA TYR A 9 2.43 -13.28 -14.38
C TYR A 9 3.01 -14.68 -14.33
N TYR A 10 2.18 -15.66 -14.63
CA TYR A 10 2.59 -17.04 -14.67
C TYR A 10 3.47 -17.28 -15.90
N ASN A 11 4.68 -17.82 -15.69
CA ASN A 11 5.63 -18.11 -16.74
C ASN A 11 6.12 -19.55 -16.59
N TYR A 12 5.38 -20.48 -17.17
CA TYR A 12 5.78 -21.87 -17.23
C TYR A 12 6.53 -22.15 -18.55
N ARG A 13 7.79 -22.58 -18.46
CA ARG A 13 8.58 -23.01 -19.60
C ARG A 13 8.96 -24.48 -19.42
N PRO A 14 8.27 -25.42 -20.11
CA PRO A 14 8.63 -26.84 -20.04
C PRO A 14 10.04 -27.04 -20.60
N GLY A 15 10.90 -27.68 -19.83
CA GLY A 15 12.21 -28.17 -20.32
C GLY A 15 13.39 -27.21 -20.30
N LYS A 16 13.20 -25.92 -20.03
CA LYS A 16 14.32 -24.97 -19.77
C LYS A 16 14.27 -24.59 -18.30
N GLY A 17 15.39 -24.85 -17.58
CA GLY A 17 15.55 -24.35 -16.22
C GLY A 17 15.22 -22.86 -16.18
N GLN A 18 14.54 -22.38 -15.14
CA GLN A 18 14.30 -20.96 -14.97
C GLN A 18 15.65 -20.26 -14.89
N SER A 19 15.99 -19.48 -15.92
CA SER A 19 17.03 -18.47 -15.77
C SER A 19 16.39 -17.35 -14.94
N TYR A 20 16.74 -17.28 -13.67
CA TYR A 20 16.46 -16.08 -12.89
C TYR A 20 17.02 -14.88 -13.65
N PRO A 21 16.27 -13.77 -13.76
CA PRO A 21 16.87 -12.55 -14.29
C PRO A 21 18.15 -12.31 -13.48
N LYS A 22 19.26 -12.07 -14.18
CA LYS A 22 20.54 -11.77 -13.56
C LYS A 22 20.38 -10.60 -12.61
N GLN A 23 20.02 -10.88 -11.37
CA GLN A 23 20.31 -9.96 -10.30
C GLN A 23 21.82 -10.04 -10.14
N THR A 24 22.49 -8.99 -10.53
CA THR A 24 23.90 -8.75 -10.26
C THR A 24 24.07 -8.50 -8.76
N VAL A 25 23.78 -9.49 -7.95
CA VAL A 25 24.35 -9.60 -6.62
C VAL A 25 25.63 -10.38 -6.84
N SER A 26 26.74 -9.72 -6.62
CA SER A 26 28.10 -10.27 -6.65
C SER A 26 28.24 -11.36 -5.56
N LYS A 27 27.63 -12.52 -5.79
CA LYS A 27 27.94 -13.75 -5.08
C LYS A 27 28.57 -14.70 -6.07
N THR A 28 29.77 -15.10 -5.76
CA THR A 28 30.53 -16.11 -6.47
C THR A 28 29.67 -17.35 -6.69
N LYS A 29 29.82 -17.98 -7.84
CA LYS A 29 29.08 -19.17 -8.29
C LYS A 29 29.10 -20.39 -7.32
N GLN A 30 29.81 -20.28 -6.21
CA GLN A 30 30.03 -21.33 -5.24
C GLN A 30 28.95 -21.47 -4.15
N ASP A 31 28.07 -20.46 -3.97
CA ASP A 31 27.14 -20.42 -2.83
C ASP A 31 25.68 -20.79 -3.17
N LEU A 32 25.41 -21.18 -4.40
CA LEU A 32 24.06 -21.66 -4.77
C LEU A 32 24.06 -23.20 -4.76
N PRO A 33 23.24 -23.83 -3.88
CA PRO A 33 23.13 -25.27 -3.90
C PRO A 33 22.58 -25.71 -5.26
N ASP A 34 23.23 -26.69 -5.87
CA ASP A 34 22.93 -27.32 -7.18
C ASP A 34 21.48 -27.84 -7.32
N LYS A 35 20.68 -27.75 -6.26
CA LYS A 35 19.32 -28.26 -6.17
C LYS A 35 18.20 -27.24 -6.41
N CYS A 36 18.50 -25.96 -6.67
CA CYS A 36 17.48 -24.94 -6.89
C CYS A 36 16.89 -24.88 -8.30
N ALA A 37 17.32 -25.74 -9.21
CA ALA A 37 16.75 -25.85 -10.56
C ALA A 37 15.65 -26.91 -10.66
N LYS A 38 14.83 -27.08 -9.64
CA LYS A 38 13.62 -27.90 -9.80
C LYS A 38 12.67 -27.19 -10.76
N ARG A 39 12.27 -27.92 -11.81
CA ARG A 39 11.25 -27.48 -12.76
C ARG A 39 10.08 -26.91 -11.97
N ALA A 40 9.66 -25.69 -12.28
CA ALA A 40 8.42 -25.15 -11.73
C ALA A 40 7.30 -26.14 -12.08
N ASN A 41 6.61 -26.67 -11.07
CA ASN A 41 5.47 -27.52 -11.31
C ASN A 41 4.42 -26.71 -12.07
N LYS A 42 3.80 -27.33 -13.09
CA LYS A 42 2.68 -26.71 -13.77
C LYS A 42 1.56 -26.53 -12.74
N LEU A 43 1.19 -25.29 -12.47
CA LEU A 43 0.05 -25.00 -11.62
C LEU A 43 -1.23 -25.27 -12.41
N GLU A 44 -2.12 -26.07 -11.84
CA GLU A 44 -3.41 -26.35 -12.44
C GLU A 44 -4.24 -25.06 -12.56
N GLY A 45 -4.95 -24.92 -13.66
CA GLY A 45 -5.83 -23.78 -13.92
C GLY A 45 -5.15 -22.52 -14.46
N LEU A 46 -3.82 -22.45 -14.52
CA LEU A 46 -3.10 -21.30 -15.08
C LEU A 46 -2.49 -21.61 -16.44
N LYS A 47 -2.59 -20.67 -17.36
CA LYS A 47 -1.96 -20.68 -18.68
C LYS A 47 -0.74 -19.76 -18.70
N GLU A 48 0.18 -20.03 -19.62
CA GLU A 48 1.34 -19.14 -19.82
C GLU A 48 0.87 -17.71 -20.07
N LYS A 49 1.49 -16.74 -19.38
CA LYS A 49 1.17 -15.30 -19.36
C LYS A 49 -0.10 -14.91 -18.60
N ASP A 50 -0.79 -15.82 -17.95
CA ASP A 50 -1.90 -15.44 -17.07
C ASP A 50 -1.40 -14.53 -15.94
N LEU A 51 -2.19 -13.52 -15.61
CA LEU A 51 -2.04 -12.77 -14.37
C LEU A 51 -2.51 -13.66 -13.23
N ILE A 52 -1.64 -13.93 -12.25
CA ILE A 52 -1.95 -14.89 -11.17
C ILE A 52 -3.06 -14.37 -10.26
N GLY A 53 -3.15 -13.06 -10.07
CA GLY A 53 -4.19 -12.43 -9.25
C GLY A 53 -3.97 -12.57 -7.74
N ILE A 54 -2.72 -12.72 -7.29
CA ILE A 54 -2.36 -12.93 -5.88
C ILE A 54 -3.04 -11.93 -4.94
N PRO A 55 -3.06 -10.61 -5.19
CA PRO A 55 -3.71 -9.66 -4.29
C PRO A 55 -5.20 -9.98 -4.10
N TRP A 56 -5.90 -10.31 -5.17
CA TRP A 56 -7.32 -10.63 -5.11
C TRP A 56 -7.60 -12.01 -4.50
N LEU A 57 -6.76 -13.01 -4.77
CA LEU A 57 -6.84 -14.31 -4.11
C LEU A 57 -6.69 -14.15 -2.59
N PHE A 58 -5.72 -13.34 -2.15
CA PHE A 58 -5.55 -13.03 -0.75
C PHE A 58 -6.77 -12.29 -0.17
N ALA A 59 -7.29 -11.28 -0.89
CA ALA A 59 -8.46 -10.52 -0.44
C ALA A 59 -9.70 -11.42 -0.27
N PHE A 60 -9.91 -12.36 -1.18
CA PHE A 60 -11.02 -13.30 -1.09
C PHE A 60 -10.82 -14.35 0.00
N ALA A 61 -9.59 -14.81 0.22
CA ALA A 61 -9.26 -15.72 1.33
C ALA A 61 -9.51 -15.05 2.69
N MET A 62 -9.09 -13.81 2.87
CA MET A 62 -9.37 -13.04 4.08
C MET A 62 -10.88 -12.87 4.32
N ARG A 63 -11.64 -12.62 3.25
CA ARG A 63 -13.10 -12.54 3.35
C ARG A 63 -13.73 -13.88 3.74
N ALA A 64 -13.22 -14.98 3.19
CA ALA A 64 -13.66 -16.33 3.55
C ALA A 64 -13.32 -16.68 5.01
N ASP A 65 -12.21 -16.15 5.53
CA ASP A 65 -11.81 -16.23 6.95
C ASP A 65 -12.61 -15.31 7.88
N GLY A 66 -13.66 -14.66 7.38
CA GLY A 66 -14.60 -13.86 8.17
C GLY A 66 -14.26 -12.37 8.30
N TRP A 67 -13.27 -11.86 7.58
CA TRP A 67 -13.01 -10.43 7.50
C TRP A 67 -13.97 -9.73 6.54
N ASN A 68 -14.38 -8.51 6.88
CA ASN A 68 -15.17 -7.69 5.97
C ASN A 68 -14.20 -6.95 5.01
N LEU A 69 -14.21 -7.32 3.74
CA LEU A 69 -13.52 -6.56 2.69
C LEU A 69 -14.33 -5.29 2.43
N ARG A 70 -13.79 -4.14 2.82
CA ARG A 70 -14.49 -2.85 2.76
C ARG A 70 -14.22 -2.07 1.49
N GLN A 71 -12.97 -2.07 1.04
CA GLN A 71 -12.56 -1.30 -0.12
C GLN A 71 -11.24 -1.84 -0.70
N ASP A 72 -11.11 -1.73 -2.02
CA ASP A 72 -9.84 -1.72 -2.73
C ASP A 72 -9.36 -0.29 -2.95
N ILE A 73 -8.09 -0.07 -2.77
CA ILE A 73 -7.42 1.21 -2.99
C ILE A 73 -6.27 0.95 -3.97
N ILE A 74 -6.15 1.81 -4.96
CA ILE A 74 -5.10 1.72 -5.97
C ILE A 74 -3.93 2.63 -5.56
N TRP A 75 -2.78 2.05 -5.32
CA TRP A 75 -1.55 2.80 -5.31
C TRP A 75 -1.04 2.98 -6.73
N HIS A 76 -1.30 4.12 -7.32
CA HIS A 76 -0.76 4.52 -8.61
C HIS A 76 0.69 5.01 -8.43
N LYS A 77 1.60 4.47 -9.24
CA LYS A 77 3.02 4.82 -9.29
C LYS A 77 3.28 5.71 -10.50
N PRO A 78 3.49 7.01 -10.33
CA PRO A 78 3.80 7.90 -11.45
C PRO A 78 5.10 7.54 -12.17
N ASN A 79 6.03 6.88 -11.45
CA ASN A 79 7.33 6.42 -11.94
C ASN A 79 7.46 4.89 -11.83
N PRO A 80 6.66 4.09 -12.58
CA PRO A 80 6.76 2.64 -12.55
C PRO A 80 8.09 2.18 -13.17
N MET A 81 8.55 0.98 -12.77
CA MET A 81 9.66 0.34 -13.49
C MET A 81 9.26 0.08 -14.94
N PRO A 82 10.09 0.44 -15.93
CA PRO A 82 9.79 0.14 -17.33
C PRO A 82 9.75 -1.37 -17.55
N GLU A 83 8.80 -1.82 -18.36
CA GLU A 83 8.66 -3.22 -18.76
C GLU A 83 8.80 -3.35 -20.27
N SER A 84 9.67 -4.24 -20.72
CA SER A 84 9.88 -4.51 -22.14
C SER A 84 8.84 -5.50 -22.70
N VAL A 85 7.56 -5.25 -22.42
CA VAL A 85 6.43 -6.08 -22.89
C VAL A 85 5.68 -5.37 -24.02
N LYS A 86 5.17 -6.14 -24.97
CA LYS A 86 4.48 -5.62 -26.17
C LYS A 86 3.02 -6.06 -26.26
N ASP A 87 2.60 -6.99 -25.42
CA ASP A 87 1.29 -7.65 -25.47
C ASP A 87 0.37 -7.24 -24.30
N ARG A 88 0.78 -6.29 -23.48
CA ARG A 88 0.00 -5.68 -22.40
C ARG A 88 0.56 -4.32 -22.01
N CYS A 89 -0.21 -3.55 -21.25
CA CYS A 89 0.25 -2.30 -20.67
C CYS A 89 1.31 -2.53 -19.59
N THR A 90 2.22 -1.56 -19.42
CA THR A 90 3.12 -1.50 -18.26
C THR A 90 2.33 -1.37 -16.98
N LYS A 91 2.59 -2.23 -16.00
CA LYS A 91 1.89 -2.20 -14.71
C LYS A 91 2.38 -1.03 -13.86
N SER A 92 1.51 -0.04 -13.63
CA SER A 92 1.82 1.19 -12.91
C SER A 92 1.10 1.31 -11.57
N HIS A 93 0.51 0.23 -11.06
CA HIS A 93 -0.23 0.26 -9.79
C HIS A 93 -0.06 -1.01 -8.99
N GLU A 94 -0.33 -0.89 -7.68
CA GLU A 94 -0.50 -1.99 -6.72
C GLU A 94 -1.81 -1.79 -5.95
N TYR A 95 -2.28 -2.85 -5.29
CA TYR A 95 -3.50 -2.82 -4.50
C TYR A 95 -3.21 -2.65 -3.01
N ILE A 96 -4.08 -1.92 -2.34
CA ILE A 96 -4.20 -1.84 -0.89
C ILE A 96 -5.64 -2.20 -0.56
N PHE A 97 -5.85 -3.16 0.33
CA PHE A 97 -7.20 -3.57 0.72
C PHE A 97 -7.52 -3.09 2.13
N LEU A 98 -8.68 -2.48 2.29
CA LEU A 98 -9.22 -2.13 3.60
C LEU A 98 -10.10 -3.28 4.11
N PHE A 99 -9.70 -3.83 5.24
CA PHE A 99 -10.46 -4.85 5.94
C PHE A 99 -10.87 -4.38 7.33
N SER A 100 -12.00 -4.88 7.80
CA SER A 100 -12.45 -4.73 9.17
C SER A 100 -12.91 -6.05 9.77
N LYS A 101 -12.70 -6.25 11.08
CA LYS A 101 -13.17 -7.45 11.78
C LYS A 101 -14.69 -7.42 11.92
N ASN A 102 -15.26 -6.26 12.17
CA ASN A 102 -16.68 -6.05 12.43
C ASN A 102 -17.30 -5.04 11.48
N LYS A 103 -18.64 -4.98 11.40
CA LYS A 103 -19.37 -3.98 10.61
C LYS A 103 -19.13 -2.55 11.12
N LYS A 104 -19.01 -2.38 12.45
CA LYS A 104 -18.63 -1.11 13.09
C LYS A 104 -17.15 -1.21 13.45
N TYR A 105 -16.36 -0.24 13.01
CA TYR A 105 -14.92 -0.16 13.24
C TYR A 105 -14.51 1.30 13.26
N PHE A 106 -13.36 1.57 13.87
CA PHE A 106 -12.75 2.88 13.84
C PHE A 106 -12.25 3.22 12.43
N TYR A 107 -12.58 4.42 11.97
CA TYR A 107 -12.07 4.96 10.72
C TYR A 107 -12.10 6.49 10.77
N ASP A 108 -10.93 7.10 10.92
CA ASP A 108 -10.79 8.57 10.94
C ASP A 108 -10.63 9.11 9.51
N ASN A 109 -11.76 9.47 8.90
CA ASN A 109 -11.76 10.06 7.57
C ASN A 109 -11.27 11.52 7.58
N GLU A 110 -11.38 12.22 8.71
CA GLU A 110 -10.94 13.62 8.83
C GLU A 110 -9.43 13.73 8.74
N ALA A 111 -8.70 12.82 9.40
CA ALA A 111 -7.24 12.79 9.43
C ALA A 111 -6.59 12.58 8.05
N ILE A 112 -7.35 12.07 7.08
CA ILE A 112 -6.84 11.75 5.74
C ILE A 112 -7.51 12.53 4.61
N LYS A 113 -8.32 13.54 4.92
CA LYS A 113 -8.96 14.39 3.90
C LYS A 113 -7.93 15.01 2.97
N GLU A 114 -8.29 15.16 1.72
CA GLU A 114 -7.49 15.86 0.72
C GLU A 114 -8.08 17.26 0.44
N PRO A 115 -7.23 18.21 0.02
CA PRO A 115 -7.71 19.53 -0.38
C PRO A 115 -8.78 19.42 -1.46
N ALA A 116 -9.88 20.13 -1.29
CA ALA A 116 -10.88 20.24 -2.35
C ALA A 116 -10.38 21.20 -3.42
N LYS A 117 -10.75 20.94 -4.68
CA LYS A 117 -10.50 21.88 -5.74
C LYS A 117 -11.40 23.11 -5.49
N ASP A 118 -10.81 24.27 -5.41
CA ASP A 118 -11.59 25.51 -5.39
C ASP A 118 -12.22 25.70 -6.78
N TRP A 119 -13.52 25.60 -6.81
CA TRP A 119 -14.30 25.84 -8.03
C TRP A 119 -14.68 27.30 -8.20
N GLY A 120 -14.26 28.18 -7.26
CA GLY A 120 -14.73 29.57 -7.16
C GLY A 120 -16.24 29.65 -6.92
N THR A 121 -16.74 30.81 -6.77
CA THR A 121 -18.18 31.11 -6.77
C THR A 121 -18.70 31.10 -8.21
N ARG A 122 -18.81 29.89 -8.82
CA ARG A 122 -19.50 29.80 -10.10
C ARG A 122 -21.00 29.99 -9.83
N ASP A 123 -21.53 31.08 -10.34
CA ASP A 123 -22.96 31.23 -10.44
C ASP A 123 -23.51 30.13 -11.39
N ARG A 124 -24.14 29.14 -10.81
CA ARG A 124 -24.75 28.00 -11.54
C ARG A 124 -26.21 28.24 -11.87
N THR A 125 -26.75 29.43 -11.57
CA THR A 125 -28.14 29.76 -11.86
C THR A 125 -28.42 29.81 -13.36
N ASN A 126 -27.39 29.98 -14.21
CA ASN A 126 -27.48 30.00 -15.69
C ASN A 126 -26.87 28.75 -16.38
N GLY A 127 -26.70 27.62 -15.70
CA GLY A 127 -26.18 26.40 -16.30
C GLY A 127 -27.19 25.78 -17.28
N LYS A 128 -26.70 25.21 -18.40
CA LYS A 128 -27.44 24.51 -19.46
C LYS A 128 -28.38 23.36 -18.99
N TYR A 129 -28.50 23.12 -17.72
CA TYR A 129 -29.36 22.12 -17.09
C TYR A 129 -30.58 22.71 -16.38
N HIS A 130 -30.83 24.00 -16.52
CA HIS A 130 -32.12 24.63 -16.18
C HIS A 130 -33.12 24.34 -17.30
N ASN A 131 -33.52 23.10 -17.46
CA ASN A 131 -34.69 22.79 -18.27
C ASN A 131 -35.93 22.98 -17.39
N GLU A 132 -36.59 24.11 -17.56
CA GLU A 132 -37.96 24.30 -17.10
C GLU A 132 -38.79 23.12 -17.67
N GLY A 133 -39.26 22.23 -16.80
CA GLY A 133 -40.10 21.11 -17.19
C GLY A 133 -39.59 19.70 -16.85
N THR A 134 -38.34 19.51 -16.40
CA THR A 134 -37.82 18.16 -16.07
C THR A 134 -38.10 17.68 -14.64
N GLY A 135 -38.71 18.50 -13.78
CA GLY A 135 -39.02 18.15 -12.39
C GLY A 135 -37.78 17.87 -11.51
N LEU A 136 -36.58 18.03 -12.06
CA LEU A 136 -35.34 17.90 -11.30
C LEU A 136 -35.16 19.12 -10.41
N GLN A 137 -35.25 18.91 -9.10
CA GLN A 137 -34.98 19.94 -8.10
C GLN A 137 -33.57 20.54 -8.34
N PRO A 138 -33.42 21.88 -8.31
CA PRO A 138 -32.10 22.48 -8.34
C PRO A 138 -31.28 21.90 -7.17
N HIS A 139 -30.08 21.40 -7.44
CA HIS A 139 -29.17 20.93 -6.39
C HIS A 139 -28.77 22.09 -5.49
N SER A 140 -29.58 22.41 -4.51
CA SER A 140 -29.35 23.47 -3.52
C SER A 140 -28.12 23.24 -2.62
N GLY A 141 -27.44 22.08 -2.76
CA GLY A 141 -26.30 21.69 -1.94
C GLY A 141 -24.92 22.12 -2.44
N LEU A 142 -24.81 22.73 -3.64
CA LEU A 142 -23.51 22.98 -4.28
C LEU A 142 -23.01 24.43 -4.14
N THR A 143 -23.63 25.25 -3.35
CA THR A 143 -23.20 26.64 -3.09
C THR A 143 -22.16 26.77 -1.97
N LYS A 144 -21.92 25.69 -1.18
CA LYS A 144 -20.89 25.71 -0.15
C LYS A 144 -19.57 25.19 -0.74
N SER A 145 -18.55 26.05 -0.78
CA SER A 145 -17.17 25.62 -1.00
C SER A 145 -16.67 24.93 0.27
N TYR A 146 -16.24 23.69 0.14
CA TYR A 146 -15.60 22.96 1.23
C TYR A 146 -14.09 22.98 1.00
N PRO A 147 -13.27 23.35 2.01
CA PRO A 147 -11.81 23.40 1.85
C PRO A 147 -11.20 22.01 1.65
N THR A 148 -11.87 20.98 2.14
CA THR A 148 -11.41 19.59 2.07
C THR A 148 -12.51 18.67 1.54
N LYS A 149 -12.10 17.51 1.04
CA LYS A 149 -12.97 16.41 0.59
C LYS A 149 -12.43 15.08 1.07
N ASN A 150 -13.27 14.07 1.10
CA ASN A 150 -12.84 12.71 1.43
C ASN A 150 -11.75 12.23 0.48
N LYS A 151 -10.75 11.52 1.01
CA LYS A 151 -9.67 10.92 0.23
C LYS A 151 -10.25 9.92 -0.78
N ARG A 152 -9.79 10.02 -2.02
CA ARG A 152 -10.22 9.11 -3.10
C ARG A 152 -9.47 7.80 -3.01
N SER A 153 -9.99 6.76 -3.67
CA SER A 153 -9.43 5.41 -3.65
C SER A 153 -8.23 5.21 -4.60
N VAL A 154 -7.82 6.22 -5.36
CA VAL A 154 -6.61 6.17 -6.19
C VAL A 154 -5.58 7.14 -5.63
N TRP A 155 -4.48 6.60 -5.11
CA TRP A 155 -3.41 7.34 -4.45
C TRP A 155 -2.18 7.39 -5.35
N SER A 156 -1.81 8.58 -5.81
CA SER A 156 -0.59 8.77 -6.59
C SER A 156 0.58 9.05 -5.66
N VAL A 157 1.39 8.03 -5.41
CA VAL A 157 2.56 8.13 -4.52
C VAL A 157 3.80 7.63 -5.26
N THR A 158 4.80 8.49 -5.37
CA THR A 158 6.06 8.19 -6.05
C THR A 158 6.91 7.23 -5.22
N ASN A 159 7.49 6.23 -5.88
CA ASN A 159 8.49 5.37 -5.25
C ASN A 159 9.71 6.21 -4.85
N LYS A 160 10.08 6.13 -3.58
CA LYS A 160 11.32 6.74 -3.06
C LYS A 160 12.35 5.63 -2.85
N PRO A 161 13.53 5.68 -3.47
CA PRO A 161 14.57 4.67 -3.22
C PRO A 161 15.04 4.76 -1.77
N TYR A 162 15.19 3.62 -1.14
CA TYR A 162 15.83 3.53 0.18
C TYR A 162 17.22 2.93 0.00
N ARG A 163 18.26 3.73 0.29
CA ARG A 163 19.65 3.37 -0.06
C ARG A 163 20.20 2.16 0.70
N GLN A 164 19.69 1.89 1.89
CA GLN A 164 20.17 0.81 2.76
C GLN A 164 19.45 -0.53 2.54
N ALA A 165 18.28 -0.54 1.88
CA ALA A 165 17.51 -1.75 1.64
C ALA A 165 17.52 -2.12 0.15
N HIS A 166 17.99 -3.33 -0.15
CA HIS A 166 18.06 -3.85 -1.52
C HIS A 166 16.72 -4.38 -2.06
N PHE A 167 15.65 -4.38 -1.27
CA PHE A 167 14.37 -4.97 -1.63
C PHE A 167 13.23 -3.95 -1.69
N ALA A 168 12.13 -4.34 -2.32
CA ALA A 168 10.97 -3.52 -2.64
C ALA A 168 10.33 -2.86 -1.41
N THR A 169 10.87 -1.72 -0.99
CA THR A 169 10.30 -0.90 0.06
C THR A 169 9.19 0.01 -0.50
N TYR A 170 8.23 0.33 0.33
CA TYR A 170 7.23 1.34 0.02
C TYR A 170 7.54 2.66 0.76
N PRO A 171 7.14 3.80 0.18
CA PRO A 171 7.40 5.10 0.78
C PRO A 171 6.52 5.32 2.04
N PRO A 172 7.01 6.07 3.04
CA PRO A 172 6.22 6.44 4.22
C PRO A 172 4.89 7.11 3.88
N ASP A 173 4.88 7.97 2.87
CA ASP A 173 3.69 8.70 2.40
C ASP A 173 2.53 7.77 1.97
N LEU A 174 2.83 6.49 1.69
CA LEU A 174 1.82 5.50 1.34
C LEU A 174 1.13 4.92 2.57
N ILE A 175 1.90 4.61 3.63
CA ILE A 175 1.36 3.94 4.82
C ILE A 175 0.79 4.93 5.84
N GLU A 176 1.26 6.16 5.84
CA GLU A 176 0.81 7.20 6.76
C GLU A 176 -0.72 7.37 6.77
N PRO A 177 -1.41 7.55 5.64
CA PRO A 177 -2.87 7.65 5.65
C PRO A 177 -3.56 6.36 6.10
N CYS A 178 -2.95 5.18 5.90
CA CYS A 178 -3.49 3.93 6.41
C CYS A 178 -3.48 3.88 7.94
N ILE A 179 -2.38 4.30 8.55
CA ILE A 179 -2.22 4.34 10.02
C ILE A 179 -3.14 5.40 10.62
N LYS A 180 -3.16 6.61 10.05
CA LYS A 180 -4.03 7.70 10.54
C LYS A 180 -5.51 7.35 10.50
N ALA A 181 -5.96 6.73 9.41
CA ALA A 181 -7.37 6.36 9.25
C ALA A 181 -7.76 5.16 10.12
N GLY A 182 -6.84 4.22 10.36
CA GLY A 182 -7.15 2.92 10.97
C GLY A 182 -6.82 2.79 12.45
N SER A 183 -6.23 3.82 13.07
CA SER A 183 -5.82 3.77 14.49
C SER A 183 -5.86 5.14 15.15
N GLU A 184 -6.04 5.17 16.46
CA GLU A 184 -5.88 6.33 17.33
C GLU A 184 -4.44 6.45 17.83
N VAL A 185 -4.08 7.61 18.37
CA VAL A 185 -2.81 7.79 19.09
C VAL A 185 -2.79 6.85 20.31
N GLY A 186 -1.68 6.12 20.49
CA GLY A 186 -1.55 5.10 21.54
C GLY A 186 -2.02 3.70 21.14
N ASP A 187 -2.61 3.51 19.96
CA ASP A 187 -2.96 2.19 19.45
C ASP A 187 -1.73 1.43 18.94
N ILE A 188 -1.88 0.12 18.80
CA ILE A 188 -0.85 -0.78 18.29
C ILE A 188 -1.04 -1.04 16.79
N VAL A 189 0.01 -0.80 16.01
CA VAL A 189 0.09 -1.12 14.59
C VAL A 189 0.90 -2.40 14.40
N LEU A 190 0.28 -3.45 13.86
CA LEU A 190 0.95 -4.72 13.55
C LEU A 190 1.38 -4.75 12.08
N ASP A 191 2.65 -5.08 11.84
CA ASP A 191 3.17 -5.43 10.51
C ASP A 191 3.83 -6.82 10.54
N PRO A 192 3.15 -7.86 10.03
CA PRO A 192 3.70 -9.23 10.05
C PRO A 192 4.84 -9.44 9.04
N PHE A 193 5.17 -8.44 8.21
CA PHE A 193 6.24 -8.46 7.22
C PHE A 193 7.02 -7.15 7.26
N MET A 194 7.64 -6.87 8.41
CA MET A 194 8.21 -5.57 8.76
C MET A 194 9.25 -5.06 7.74
N GLY A 195 10.04 -5.95 7.16
CA GLY A 195 11.08 -5.61 6.19
C GLY A 195 12.05 -4.58 6.77
N SER A 196 12.19 -3.45 6.09
CA SER A 196 13.07 -2.37 6.53
C SER A 196 12.47 -1.43 7.59
N GLY A 197 11.35 -1.75 8.20
CA GLY A 197 10.76 -0.98 9.30
C GLY A 197 10.00 0.30 8.91
N THR A 198 9.50 0.41 7.68
CA THR A 198 8.75 1.60 7.26
C THR A 198 7.49 1.81 8.10
N THR A 199 6.71 0.75 8.33
CA THR A 199 5.50 0.81 9.16
C THR A 199 5.82 1.23 10.57
N ALA A 200 6.86 0.62 11.19
CA ALA A 200 7.27 0.93 12.55
C ALA A 200 7.67 2.39 12.73
N ALA A 201 8.50 2.89 11.80
CA ALA A 201 8.97 4.27 11.83
C ALA A 201 7.82 5.27 11.72
N VAL A 202 6.88 5.04 10.79
CA VAL A 202 5.71 5.90 10.62
C VAL A 202 4.74 5.79 11.80
N ALA A 203 4.47 4.58 12.31
CA ALA A 203 3.61 4.38 13.47
C ALA A 203 4.14 5.16 14.69
N LYS A 204 5.42 5.00 14.99
CA LYS A 204 6.08 5.73 16.09
C LYS A 204 6.00 7.24 15.91
N SER A 205 6.29 7.75 14.72
CA SER A 205 6.23 9.20 14.44
C SER A 205 4.84 9.79 14.57
N LEU A 206 3.81 8.96 14.44
CA LEU A 206 2.41 9.33 14.62
C LEU A 206 1.89 9.07 16.05
N GLY A 207 2.75 8.70 16.99
CA GLY A 207 2.38 8.42 18.37
C GLY A 207 1.65 7.09 18.58
N ARG A 208 1.86 6.11 17.69
CA ARG A 208 1.33 4.74 17.82
C ARG A 208 2.44 3.80 18.23
N TYR A 209 2.07 2.75 18.99
CA TYR A 209 2.94 1.61 19.21
C TYR A 209 3.00 0.74 17.96
N TYR A 210 4.02 -0.09 17.84
CA TYR A 210 4.12 -1.03 16.73
C TYR A 210 4.61 -2.40 17.23
N ILE A 211 4.15 -3.43 16.52
CA ILE A 211 4.64 -4.80 16.61
C ILE A 211 4.96 -5.25 15.21
N GLY A 212 6.13 -5.87 15.01
CA GLY A 212 6.53 -6.36 13.70
C GLY A 212 7.15 -7.74 13.76
N CYS A 213 6.96 -8.51 12.69
CA CYS A 213 7.66 -9.76 12.46
C CYS A 213 8.57 -9.59 11.24
N GLU A 214 9.81 -10.04 11.36
CA GLU A 214 10.76 -10.10 10.25
C GLU A 214 11.53 -11.42 10.33
N LEU A 215 11.61 -12.12 9.21
CA LEU A 215 12.30 -13.41 9.15
C LEU A 215 13.82 -13.27 9.01
N HIS A 216 14.27 -12.14 8.45
CA HIS A 216 15.66 -11.92 8.12
C HIS A 216 16.33 -11.13 9.25
N GLU A 217 17.22 -11.78 10.01
CA GLU A 217 17.91 -11.19 11.17
C GLU A 217 18.68 -9.91 10.83
N ASP A 218 19.28 -9.82 9.64
CA ASP A 218 20.01 -8.63 9.19
C ASP A 218 19.17 -7.36 9.14
N TYR A 219 17.83 -7.49 9.06
CA TYR A 219 16.93 -6.34 9.07
C TYR A 219 16.65 -5.77 10.48
N GLY A 220 16.97 -6.50 11.55
CA GLY A 220 16.75 -6.04 12.92
C GLY A 220 17.40 -4.68 13.18
N ASN A 221 18.71 -4.58 12.97
CA ASN A 221 19.46 -3.32 13.13
C ASN A 221 18.94 -2.21 12.21
N LEU A 222 18.56 -2.55 10.97
CA LEU A 222 18.03 -1.61 9.99
C LEU A 222 16.68 -1.01 10.43
N ILE A 223 15.82 -1.84 11.03
CA ILE A 223 14.54 -1.42 11.59
C ILE A 223 14.78 -0.42 12.72
N GLU A 224 15.68 -0.73 13.66
CA GLU A 224 16.00 0.15 14.78
C GLU A 224 16.57 1.49 14.33
N GLU A 225 17.54 1.49 13.43
CA GLU A 225 18.12 2.71 12.87
C GLU A 225 17.06 3.56 12.20
N ARG A 226 16.19 2.95 11.43
CA ARG A 226 15.12 3.65 10.72
C ARG A 226 14.11 4.25 11.67
N VAL A 227 13.70 3.51 12.69
CA VAL A 227 12.76 3.99 13.72
C VAL A 227 13.36 5.14 14.54
N LYS A 228 14.69 5.13 14.80
CA LYS A 228 15.40 6.20 15.49
C LYS A 228 15.59 7.45 14.62
N SER A 229 15.84 7.27 13.32
CA SER A 229 16.19 8.36 12.38
C SER A 229 15.02 8.98 11.64
N TYR A 230 13.85 8.34 11.67
CA TYR A 230 12.70 8.84 10.93
C TYR A 230 12.03 10.00 11.66
N HIS A 231 12.07 11.18 11.05
CA HIS A 231 11.35 12.37 11.47
C HIS A 231 10.40 12.78 10.35
N PRO A 232 9.09 12.91 10.62
CA PRO A 232 8.16 13.42 9.62
C PRO A 232 8.46 14.89 9.31
N VAL A 233 8.21 15.32 8.10
CA VAL A 233 8.50 16.69 7.62
C VAL A 233 7.68 17.78 8.36
N ASN A 234 6.63 17.37 9.09
CA ASN A 234 5.79 18.26 9.90
C ASN A 234 5.83 17.81 11.36
N GLU A 235 6.78 18.31 12.13
CA GLU A 235 6.87 18.03 13.56
C GLU A 235 5.76 18.75 14.34
N VAL A 236 4.86 17.97 14.91
CA VAL A 236 4.22 18.32 16.18
C VAL A 236 5.02 17.56 17.24
N SER A 237 5.66 18.30 18.14
CA SER A 237 6.43 17.74 19.27
C SER A 237 5.56 16.79 20.09
N GLN A 238 5.79 15.48 19.96
CA GLN A 238 5.15 14.45 20.77
C GLN A 238 6.21 13.75 21.63
N GLU A 239 5.85 13.49 22.88
CA GLU A 239 6.69 12.76 23.81
C GLU A 239 7.07 11.37 23.29
N PRO A 240 8.23 10.82 23.64
CA PRO A 240 8.71 9.55 23.11
C PRO A 240 7.81 8.39 23.54
N CYS A 241 7.28 7.65 22.59
CA CYS A 241 6.57 6.40 22.84
C CYS A 241 7.52 5.35 23.44
N ILE A 242 7.09 4.68 24.49
CA ILE A 242 7.81 3.57 25.10
C ILE A 242 7.74 2.35 24.19
N ASN A 243 8.86 1.70 23.91
CA ASN A 243 8.92 0.49 23.13
C ASN A 243 8.47 -0.70 23.99
N ILE A 244 7.49 -1.48 23.56
CA ILE A 244 6.96 -2.62 24.36
C ILE A 244 8.04 -3.70 24.60
N LEU A 245 9.05 -3.77 23.73
CA LEU A 245 10.19 -4.69 23.92
C LEU A 245 11.08 -4.34 25.14
N ASP A 246 10.94 -3.14 25.70
CA ASP A 246 11.66 -2.73 26.92
C ASP A 246 10.94 -3.19 28.22
N ILE A 247 9.84 -3.93 28.11
CA ILE A 247 8.98 -4.35 29.23
C ILE A 247 8.98 -5.89 29.45
N ILE A 248 9.66 -6.69 28.61
CA ILE A 248 9.70 -8.16 28.75
C ILE A 248 11.08 -8.63 29.14
#